data_f6da036a06470754f772b7cb2e634f53
#
_entry.id   f6da036a06470754f772b7cb2e634f53
#
_cell.length_a   1.000
_cell.length_b   1.000
_cell.length_c   1.000
_cell.angle_alpha   90.00
_cell.angle_beta   90.00
_cell.angle_gamma   90.00
#
_symmetry.space_group_name_H-M   'P 1'
#
loop_
_entity.id
_entity.type
_entity.pdbx_description
1 polymer ?
#
loop_
_entity_poly.entity_id
_entity_poly.type
_entity_poly.pdbx_seq_one_letter_code
_entity_poly.pdbx_strand_id
1 'polypeptide(L)'
;MFARRILAAVFAAAIPACPAIAADAAAAEKGTLIWRDDTCFFFVLKFDGGAGFGLYEFLGGPSPMVGHAFEGNLKTFGTRKIMNATENKPTMAYSETFTDTKAQMEKKIPRQCRKKKSFEELAVD
;
A
#
# COMPACT_ATOMS: atom_id res chain seq x y z
N MET A 1 -24.88 -19.10 65.89
CA MET A 1 -25.36 -18.35 64.74
C MET A 1 -24.23 -17.92 63.88
N PHE A 2 -24.11 -18.45 62.72
CA PHE A 2 -22.96 -18.27 61.86
C PHE A 2 -23.37 -17.57 60.61
N ALA A 3 -22.97 -16.30 60.47
CA ALA A 3 -23.08 -15.61 59.24
C ALA A 3 -21.95 -16.08 58.32
N ARG A 4 -22.25 -16.93 57.41
CA ARG A 4 -21.33 -17.27 56.34
C ARG A 4 -21.33 -16.11 55.36
N ARG A 5 -20.30 -15.35 55.44
CA ARG A 5 -20.02 -14.40 54.39
C ARG A 5 -19.43 -15.16 53.21
N ILE A 6 -20.24 -15.34 52.23
CA ILE A 6 -19.76 -15.85 50.96
C ILE A 6 -19.10 -14.65 50.30
N LEU A 7 -17.79 -14.65 50.29
CA LEU A 7 -17.03 -13.73 49.46
C LEU A 7 -17.22 -14.21 48.03
N ALA A 8 -18.11 -13.59 47.31
CA ALA A 8 -18.13 -13.72 45.87
C ALA A 8 -16.87 -13.03 45.33
N ALA A 9 -15.92 -13.84 44.96
CA ALA A 9 -14.76 -13.33 44.21
C ALA A 9 -15.26 -12.93 42.83
N VAL A 10 -15.40 -11.67 42.63
CA VAL A 10 -15.66 -11.14 41.30
C VAL A 10 -14.35 -11.22 40.53
N PHE A 11 -14.22 -12.22 39.72
CA PHE A 11 -13.14 -12.26 38.75
C PHE A 11 -13.51 -11.31 37.62
N ALA A 12 -12.98 -10.13 37.66
CA ALA A 12 -12.94 -9.30 36.50
C ALA A 12 -11.97 -9.95 35.50
N ALA A 13 -12.50 -10.70 34.56
CA ALA A 13 -11.69 -11.18 33.47
C ALA A 13 -11.29 -9.97 32.63
N ALA A 14 -10.07 -9.52 32.79
CA ALA A 14 -9.49 -8.57 31.87
C ALA A 14 -9.30 -9.30 30.54
N ILE A 15 -10.12 -8.99 29.57
CA ILE A 15 -9.96 -9.49 28.20
C ILE A 15 -8.82 -8.66 27.60
N PRO A 16 -7.67 -9.26 27.29
CA PRO A 16 -6.63 -8.51 26.62
C PRO A 16 -7.13 -8.09 25.23
N ALA A 17 -7.11 -6.82 24.96
CA ALA A 17 -7.30 -6.32 23.61
C ALA A 17 -6.27 -6.97 22.69
N CYS A 18 -6.67 -7.37 21.49
CA CYS A 18 -5.75 -7.87 20.48
C CYS A 18 -5.02 -6.70 19.81
N PRO A 19 -3.82 -6.31 20.23
CA PRO A 19 -3.13 -5.14 19.66
C PRO A 19 -2.63 -5.38 18.24
N ALA A 20 -2.44 -6.64 17.82
CA ALA A 20 -1.91 -6.98 16.52
C ALA A 20 -2.78 -6.49 15.35
N ILE A 21 -4.09 -6.55 15.47
CA ILE A 21 -5.02 -6.13 14.42
C ILE A 21 -5.00 -4.61 14.27
N ALA A 22 -4.94 -3.89 15.36
CA ALA A 22 -4.89 -2.43 15.34
C ALA A 22 -3.58 -1.92 14.74
N ALA A 23 -2.45 -2.61 14.99
CA ALA A 23 -1.14 -2.25 14.44
C ALA A 23 -1.11 -2.40 12.91
N ASP A 24 -1.69 -3.48 12.35
CA ASP A 24 -1.74 -3.70 10.91
C ASP A 24 -2.62 -2.65 10.21
N ALA A 25 -3.75 -2.32 10.79
CA ALA A 25 -4.63 -1.28 10.25
C ALA A 25 -3.96 0.11 10.28
N ALA A 26 -3.17 0.41 11.32
CA ALA A 26 -2.47 1.67 11.45
C ALA A 26 -1.28 1.80 10.49
N ALA A 27 -0.76 0.68 9.97
CA ALA A 27 0.36 0.65 9.05
C ALA A 27 -0.05 0.79 7.57
N ALA A 28 -1.34 0.89 7.27
CA ALA A 28 -1.82 1.03 5.91
C ALA A 28 -1.34 2.33 5.28
N GLU A 29 -0.76 2.21 4.11
CA GLU A 29 -0.25 3.32 3.34
C GLU A 29 -1.17 3.62 2.17
N LYS A 30 -1.12 4.83 1.66
CA LYS A 30 -1.93 5.27 0.52
C LYS A 30 -1.07 5.91 -0.54
N GLY A 31 -1.46 5.71 -1.78
CA GLY A 31 -0.77 6.30 -2.91
C GLY A 31 -1.68 6.43 -4.12
N THR A 32 -1.23 7.22 -5.09
CA THR A 32 -1.94 7.44 -6.34
C THR A 32 -1.06 7.01 -7.50
N LEU A 33 -1.63 6.27 -8.44
CA LEU A 33 -0.92 5.87 -9.64
C LEU A 33 -0.73 7.09 -10.55
N ILE A 34 0.54 7.42 -10.82
CA ILE A 34 0.90 8.57 -11.62
C ILE A 34 1.47 8.22 -12.99
N TRP A 35 1.88 6.99 -13.17
CA TRP A 35 2.46 6.53 -14.44
C TRP A 35 2.28 5.02 -14.58
N ARG A 36 2.05 4.56 -15.79
CA ARG A 36 2.04 3.14 -16.15
C ARG A 36 2.61 2.94 -17.55
N ASP A 37 3.17 1.76 -17.77
CA ASP A 37 3.61 1.32 -19.09
C ASP A 37 2.91 0.03 -19.49
N ASP A 38 2.20 0.06 -20.60
CA ASP A 38 1.44 -1.08 -21.10
C ASP A 38 2.32 -2.19 -21.67
N THR A 39 3.52 -1.85 -22.10
CA THR A 39 4.45 -2.80 -22.72
C THR A 39 5.16 -3.67 -21.69
N CYS A 40 5.61 -3.04 -20.58
CA CYS A 40 6.38 -3.71 -19.53
C CYS A 40 5.54 -4.01 -18.28
N PHE A 41 4.32 -3.58 -18.23
CA PHE A 41 3.42 -3.75 -17.09
C PHE A 41 3.91 -3.13 -15.79
N PHE A 42 4.76 -2.12 -15.87
CA PHE A 42 5.19 -1.35 -14.71
C PHE A 42 4.24 -0.19 -14.44
N PHE A 43 4.12 0.16 -13.16
CA PHE A 43 3.43 1.38 -12.76
C PHE A 43 4.11 2.01 -11.55
N VAL A 44 3.91 3.32 -11.40
CA VAL A 44 4.48 4.10 -10.31
C VAL A 44 3.36 4.67 -9.45
N LEU A 45 3.47 4.46 -8.15
CA LEU A 45 2.63 5.10 -7.16
C LEU A 45 3.39 6.27 -6.52
N LYS A 46 2.71 7.39 -6.39
CA LYS A 46 3.14 8.50 -5.56
C LYS A 46 2.46 8.35 -4.20
N PHE A 47 3.25 8.21 -3.15
CA PHE A 47 2.70 8.03 -1.80
C PHE A 47 2.18 9.36 -1.25
N ASP A 48 1.07 9.28 -0.51
CA ASP A 48 0.45 10.46 0.09
C ASP A 48 1.38 11.14 1.09
N GLY A 49 1.21 12.45 1.24
CA GLY A 49 1.98 13.22 2.20
C GLY A 49 3.46 13.44 1.83
N GLY A 50 3.82 13.30 0.57
CA GLY A 50 5.20 13.49 0.13
C GLY A 50 6.15 12.38 0.57
N ALA A 51 5.62 11.19 0.85
CA ALA A 51 6.38 10.06 1.37
C ALA A 51 7.17 9.29 0.29
N GLY A 52 7.28 9.83 -0.92
CA GLY A 52 8.06 9.24 -1.99
C GLY A 52 7.26 8.50 -3.04
N PHE A 53 7.93 7.59 -3.74
CA PHE A 53 7.39 6.87 -4.90
C PHE A 53 7.73 5.39 -4.80
N GLY A 54 6.87 4.57 -5.39
CA GLY A 54 7.12 3.13 -5.51
C GLY A 54 6.95 2.66 -6.96
N LEU A 55 7.82 1.77 -7.39
CA LEU A 55 7.75 1.11 -8.70
C LEU A 55 7.26 -0.32 -8.50
N TYR A 56 6.24 -0.67 -9.26
CA TYR A 56 5.58 -1.97 -9.19
C TYR A 56 5.43 -2.59 -10.56
N GLU A 57 5.52 -3.91 -10.62
CA GLU A 57 5.15 -4.69 -11.79
C GLU A 57 3.73 -5.25 -11.56
N PHE A 58 2.86 -5.02 -12.52
CA PHE A 58 1.49 -5.54 -12.48
C PHE A 58 1.48 -7.04 -12.77
N LEU A 59 0.91 -7.81 -11.86
CA LEU A 59 0.84 -9.28 -11.97
C LEU A 59 -0.58 -9.81 -12.21
N GLY A 60 -1.59 -9.12 -11.77
CA GLY A 60 -2.96 -9.58 -11.94
C GLY A 60 -4.00 -8.72 -11.22
N GLY A 61 -5.25 -8.96 -11.54
CA GLY A 61 -6.37 -8.20 -11.03
C GLY A 61 -6.86 -7.13 -12.01
N PRO A 62 -7.64 -6.15 -11.56
CA PRO A 62 -8.08 -5.07 -12.42
C PRO A 62 -6.89 -4.24 -12.90
N SER A 63 -6.90 -3.87 -14.17
CA SER A 63 -5.83 -3.08 -14.78
C SER A 63 -5.69 -1.74 -14.06
N PRO A 64 -4.52 -1.43 -13.51
CA PRO A 64 -4.33 -0.16 -12.83
C PRO A 64 -4.26 0.99 -13.84
N MET A 65 -4.94 2.07 -13.55
CA MET A 65 -5.00 3.25 -14.40
C MET A 65 -4.46 4.48 -13.70
N VAL A 66 -3.93 5.41 -14.46
CA VAL A 66 -3.48 6.70 -13.91
C VAL A 66 -4.63 7.38 -13.17
N GLY A 67 -4.35 7.86 -11.97
CA GLY A 67 -5.33 8.47 -11.08
C GLY A 67 -5.99 7.51 -10.11
N HIS A 68 -5.83 6.21 -10.28
CA HIS A 68 -6.35 5.25 -9.31
C HIS A 68 -5.64 5.37 -7.96
N ALA A 69 -6.41 5.30 -6.89
CA ALA A 69 -5.90 5.28 -5.53
C ALA A 69 -5.64 3.85 -5.07
N PHE A 70 -4.51 3.67 -4.40
CA PHE A 70 -4.10 2.38 -3.83
C PHE A 70 -3.86 2.52 -2.34
N GLU A 71 -4.12 1.44 -1.62
CA GLU A 71 -3.87 1.40 -0.18
C GLU A 71 -3.46 0.00 0.25
N GLY A 72 -2.80 -0.06 1.39
CA GLY A 72 -2.33 -1.29 1.99
C GLY A 72 -0.86 -1.22 2.36
N ASN A 73 -0.20 -2.36 2.32
CA ASN A 73 1.23 -2.46 2.61
C ASN A 73 2.05 -2.16 1.36
N LEU A 74 2.14 -0.87 1.01
CA LEU A 74 2.71 -0.43 -0.26
C LEU A 74 4.25 -0.41 -0.26
N LYS A 75 4.87 -0.17 0.89
CA LYS A 75 6.33 0.00 1.00
C LYS A 75 7.06 -1.27 1.42
N THR A 76 6.59 -2.41 0.99
CA THR A 76 7.23 -3.69 1.27
C THR A 76 7.62 -4.36 -0.04
N PHE A 77 8.87 -4.80 -0.15
CA PHE A 77 9.37 -5.47 -1.35
C PHE A 77 8.71 -6.82 -1.60
N GLY A 78 8.70 -7.23 -2.85
CA GLY A 78 8.22 -8.52 -3.27
C GLY A 78 6.77 -8.52 -3.75
N THR A 79 6.23 -9.70 -3.95
CA THR A 79 4.85 -9.88 -4.42
C THR A 79 3.88 -9.46 -3.33
N ARG A 80 2.96 -8.57 -3.68
CA ARG A 80 1.97 -8.01 -2.77
C ARG A 80 0.59 -7.96 -3.39
N LYS A 81 -0.39 -8.14 -2.55
CA LYS A 81 -1.77 -7.81 -2.85
C LYS A 81 -2.04 -6.43 -2.28
N ILE A 82 -2.27 -5.47 -3.15
CA ILE A 82 -2.59 -4.09 -2.76
C ILE A 82 -4.02 -3.77 -3.19
N MET A 83 -4.71 -2.96 -2.41
CA MET A 83 -6.09 -2.62 -2.70
C MET A 83 -6.15 -1.43 -3.66
N ASN A 84 -6.74 -1.64 -4.83
CA ASN A 84 -7.15 -0.54 -5.68
C ASN A 84 -8.45 0.03 -5.11
N ALA A 85 -8.33 1.13 -4.37
CA ALA A 85 -9.46 1.74 -3.68
C ALA A 85 -10.48 2.36 -4.65
N THR A 86 -10.02 2.80 -5.81
CA THR A 86 -10.89 3.37 -6.83
C THR A 86 -11.83 2.30 -7.42
N GLU A 87 -11.29 1.13 -7.72
CA GLU A 87 -12.05 0.00 -8.24
C GLU A 87 -12.65 -0.89 -7.16
N ASN A 88 -12.22 -0.69 -5.92
CA ASN A 88 -12.60 -1.51 -4.77
C ASN A 88 -12.28 -3.00 -4.98
N LYS A 89 -11.13 -3.29 -5.55
CA LYS A 89 -10.65 -4.64 -5.84
C LYS A 89 -9.16 -4.77 -5.59
N PRO A 90 -8.69 -5.95 -5.16
CA PRO A 90 -7.26 -6.16 -4.99
C PRO A 90 -6.52 -6.26 -6.31
N THR A 91 -5.33 -5.69 -6.35
CA THR A 91 -4.37 -5.81 -7.44
C THR A 91 -3.16 -6.59 -6.93
N MET A 92 -2.72 -7.57 -7.70
CA MET A 92 -1.47 -8.27 -7.43
C MET A 92 -0.34 -7.55 -8.14
N ALA A 93 0.69 -7.21 -7.38
CA ALA A 93 1.84 -6.49 -7.89
C ALA A 93 3.13 -6.96 -7.23
N TYR A 94 4.23 -6.80 -7.94
CA TYR A 94 5.56 -7.00 -7.40
C TYR A 94 6.18 -5.64 -7.11
N SER A 95 6.57 -5.40 -5.86
CA SER A 95 7.21 -4.15 -5.44
C SER A 95 8.69 -4.21 -5.77
N GLU A 96 9.12 -3.43 -6.76
CA GLU A 96 10.49 -3.43 -7.25
C GLU A 96 11.41 -2.54 -6.42
N THR A 97 11.03 -1.29 -6.24
CA THR A 97 11.87 -0.31 -5.55
C THR A 97 11.05 0.89 -5.07
N PHE A 98 11.66 1.63 -4.16
CA PHE A 98 11.10 2.85 -3.61
C PHE A 98 12.12 3.97 -3.68
N THR A 99 11.68 5.17 -3.96
CA THR A 99 12.53 6.36 -4.02
C THR A 99 11.88 7.54 -3.32
N ASP A 100 12.69 8.51 -2.93
CA ASP A 100 12.20 9.74 -2.29
C ASP A 100 11.74 10.78 -3.30
N THR A 101 12.34 10.79 -4.49
CA THR A 101 12.08 11.81 -5.50
C THR A 101 11.65 11.20 -6.83
N LYS A 102 10.93 12.00 -7.60
CA LYS A 102 10.53 11.67 -8.97
C LYS A 102 11.73 11.38 -9.86
N ALA A 103 12.78 12.18 -9.77
CA ALA A 103 13.98 12.03 -10.58
C ALA A 103 14.69 10.69 -10.30
N GLN A 104 14.74 10.28 -9.05
CA GLN A 104 15.28 8.97 -8.68
C GLN A 104 14.42 7.84 -9.23
N MET A 105 13.11 7.96 -9.16
CA MET A 105 12.20 6.95 -9.68
C MET A 105 12.32 6.80 -11.18
N GLU A 106 12.43 7.89 -11.90
CA GLU A 106 12.61 7.87 -13.36
C GLU A 106 13.84 7.06 -13.77
N LYS A 107 14.94 7.15 -13.02
CA LYS A 107 16.15 6.37 -13.27
C LYS A 107 15.99 4.89 -12.98
N LYS A 108 15.03 4.51 -12.14
CA LYS A 108 14.78 3.10 -11.80
C LYS A 108 13.90 2.39 -12.82
N ILE A 109 13.15 3.12 -13.61
CA ILE A 109 12.34 2.52 -14.66
C ILE A 109 13.25 2.04 -15.79
N PRO A 110 13.16 0.76 -16.22
CA PRO A 110 13.97 0.25 -17.32
C PRO A 110 13.79 1.10 -18.59
N ARG A 111 14.88 1.38 -19.28
CA ARG A 111 14.84 2.27 -20.46
C ARG A 111 13.86 1.83 -21.53
N GLN A 112 13.78 0.54 -21.79
CA GLN A 112 12.87 -0.02 -22.79
C GLN A 112 11.40 0.15 -22.41
N CYS A 113 11.11 0.44 -21.15
CA CYS A 113 9.76 0.64 -20.65
C CYS A 113 9.38 2.12 -20.55
N ARG A 114 10.35 3.02 -20.70
CA ARG A 114 10.09 4.46 -20.66
C ARG A 114 9.67 4.94 -22.04
N LYS A 115 8.39 5.18 -22.19
CA LYS A 115 7.90 5.88 -23.36
C LYS A 115 8.23 7.37 -23.22
N LYS A 116 8.72 7.94 -24.29
CA LYS A 116 9.01 9.35 -24.39
C LYS A 116 7.74 10.13 -24.03
N LYS A 117 7.78 10.95 -23.00
CA LYS A 117 6.76 11.84 -22.48
C LYS A 117 5.88 11.30 -21.36
N SER A 118 5.70 9.99 -21.19
CA SER A 118 4.67 9.50 -20.27
C SER A 118 4.94 9.86 -18.80
N PHE A 119 6.18 9.72 -18.34
CA PHE A 119 6.48 10.01 -16.94
C PHE A 119 6.47 11.51 -16.64
N GLU A 120 7.05 12.30 -17.50
CA GLU A 120 7.11 13.76 -17.33
C GLU A 120 5.73 14.42 -17.36
N GLU A 121 4.85 13.95 -18.24
CA GLU A 121 3.49 14.48 -18.33
C GLU A 121 2.62 14.13 -17.14
N LEU A 122 2.80 12.96 -16.58
CA LEU A 122 1.92 12.44 -15.52
C LEU A 122 2.40 12.74 -14.12
N ALA A 123 3.67 12.98 -13.94
CA ALA A 123 4.25 13.26 -12.64
C ALA A 123 4.34 14.76 -12.34
N VAL A 124 3.30 15.47 -12.63
CA VAL A 124 3.27 16.95 -12.51
C VAL A 124 3.26 17.40 -11.05
N ASP A 125 2.84 16.58 -10.16
CA ASP A 125 2.76 16.95 -8.75
C ASP A 125 3.71 16.11 -7.89
#